data_b281c41d5c96ce496ab6cf59345b8f4d
#
_entry.id   b281c41d5c96ce496ab6cf59345b8f4d
#
_cell.length_a   1.000
_cell.length_b   1.000
_cell.length_c   1.000
_cell.angle_alpha   90.00
_cell.angle_beta   90.00
_cell.angle_gamma   90.00
#
_symmetry.space_group_name_H-M   'P 1'
#
loop_
_entity.id
_entity.type
_entity.pdbx_description
1 polymer ?
#
loop_
_entity_poly.entity_id
_entity_poly.type
_entity_poly.pdbx_seq_one_letter_code
_entity_poly.pdbx_strand_id
1 'polypeptide(L)'
;MRTRLPDLGAHQYLQTQGIPLSVIGIDIRTQSRDRNIAIAQKLGIEKSIEFRAEEISEITATQTDVAIALHACDTATDDAIAWAVQSDAKLLFIAPCCHHDLQSQLSDIPEPWTMVTKHGLMKERMSDLLTDALRAQILRLLGYRVDVIEFIGGEHTPRNLMIRGVKTGAKPDAQDVKRYNEMIAMWKVKPALAERLEKELVRSTTA
;
A
#
# COMPACT_ATOMS: atom_id res chain seq x y z
N MET A 1 9.51 20.53 10.35
CA MET A 1 8.69 19.41 9.89
C MET A 1 9.04 18.19 10.75
N ARG A 2 8.15 17.76 11.68
CA ARG A 2 8.43 16.61 12.54
C ARG A 2 8.17 15.34 11.71
N THR A 3 9.20 14.73 11.18
CA THR A 3 9.11 13.39 10.60
C THR A 3 8.83 12.43 11.76
N ARG A 4 7.59 12.04 11.91
CA ARG A 4 7.22 10.91 12.79
C ARG A 4 7.67 9.67 12.06
N LEU A 5 8.58 8.92 12.66
CA LEU A 5 9.01 7.61 12.17
C LEU A 5 8.05 6.57 12.76
N PRO A 6 7.06 6.10 12.00
CA PRO A 6 6.10 5.10 12.49
C PRO A 6 6.80 3.82 12.92
N ASP A 7 7.91 3.48 12.26
CA ASP A 7 8.73 2.31 12.56
C ASP A 7 9.29 2.33 13.98
N LEU A 8 9.78 3.49 14.44
CA LEU A 8 10.30 3.64 15.80
C LEU A 8 9.20 3.58 16.86
N GLY A 9 8.02 4.12 16.56
CA GLY A 9 6.86 4.05 17.45
C GLY A 9 6.34 2.62 17.60
N ALA A 10 6.20 1.89 16.51
CA ALA A 10 5.80 0.49 16.50
C ALA A 10 6.85 -0.37 17.22
N HIS A 11 8.14 -0.15 16.94
CA HIS A 11 9.26 -0.82 17.62
C HIS A 11 9.17 -0.64 19.12
N GLN A 12 9.09 0.60 19.59
CA GLN A 12 9.04 0.90 21.02
C GLN A 12 7.83 0.26 21.71
N TYR A 13 6.65 0.36 21.08
CA TYR A 13 5.42 -0.24 21.62
C TYR A 13 5.55 -1.76 21.76
N LEU A 14 5.97 -2.46 20.71
CA LEU A 14 6.11 -3.92 20.72
C LEU A 14 7.17 -4.38 21.71
N GLN A 15 8.27 -3.64 21.83
CA GLN A 15 9.32 -3.91 22.82
C GLN A 15 8.78 -3.79 24.25
N THR A 16 7.92 -2.79 24.55
CA THR A 16 7.27 -2.67 25.88
C THR A 16 6.35 -3.83 26.19
N GLN A 17 5.81 -4.53 25.17
CA GLN A 17 5.02 -5.73 25.32
C GLN A 17 5.86 -7.02 25.39
N GLY A 18 7.18 -6.93 25.40
CA GLY A 18 8.08 -8.08 25.44
C GLY A 18 8.11 -8.89 24.15
N ILE A 19 7.64 -8.33 23.03
CA ILE A 19 7.61 -8.99 21.73
C ILE A 19 8.95 -8.74 21.02
N PRO A 20 9.76 -9.77 20.76
CA PRO A 20 10.98 -9.62 19.99
C PRO A 20 10.65 -9.24 18.54
N LEU A 21 11.34 -8.25 18.00
CA LEU A 21 11.12 -7.80 16.64
C LEU A 21 12.45 -7.44 15.95
N SER A 22 12.46 -7.62 14.65
CA SER A 22 13.44 -7.09 13.72
C SER A 22 12.74 -6.19 12.74
N VAL A 23 13.22 -4.97 12.56
CA VAL A 23 12.59 -3.96 11.68
C VAL A 23 13.56 -3.60 10.57
N ILE A 24 13.04 -3.51 9.35
CA ILE A 24 13.77 -2.98 8.20
C ILE A 24 13.02 -1.75 7.70
N GLY A 25 13.64 -0.59 7.80
CA GLY A 25 13.14 0.67 7.26
C GLY A 25 13.76 0.94 5.89
N ILE A 26 12.93 1.25 4.91
CA ILE A 26 13.33 1.47 3.52
C ILE A 26 12.94 2.86 3.09
N ASP A 27 13.87 3.64 2.56
CA ASP A 27 13.63 4.93 1.91
C ASP A 27 14.67 5.09 0.80
N ILE A 28 14.29 5.54 -0.37
CA ILE A 28 15.22 5.78 -1.49
C ILE A 28 16.29 6.84 -1.14
N ARG A 29 16.00 7.73 -0.18
CA ARG A 29 16.87 8.86 0.18
C ARG A 29 17.92 8.46 1.20
N THR A 30 19.19 8.53 0.82
CA THR A 30 20.32 8.27 1.71
C THR A 30 20.31 9.16 2.97
N GLN A 31 19.92 10.43 2.83
CA GLN A 31 19.81 11.36 3.98
C GLN A 31 18.77 10.88 5.01
N SER A 32 17.65 10.30 4.57
CA SER A 32 16.64 9.73 5.47
C SER A 32 17.19 8.53 6.22
N ARG A 33 17.86 7.62 5.50
CA ARG A 33 18.55 6.46 6.10
C ARG A 33 19.55 6.90 7.17
N ASP A 34 20.46 7.80 6.84
CA ASP A 34 21.55 8.21 7.75
C ASP A 34 21.00 8.90 9.01
N ARG A 35 19.99 9.76 8.84
CA ARG A 35 19.29 10.36 9.97
C ARG A 35 18.63 9.30 10.86
N ASN A 36 17.97 8.32 10.28
CA ASN A 36 17.25 7.28 11.00
C ASN A 36 18.20 6.35 11.74
N ILE A 37 19.37 6.01 11.14
CA ILE A 37 20.45 5.30 11.81
C ILE A 37 20.94 6.08 13.03
N ALA A 38 21.21 7.38 12.89
CA ALA A 38 21.65 8.21 14.01
C ALA A 38 20.60 8.28 15.14
N ILE A 39 19.32 8.27 14.82
CA ILE A 39 18.24 8.23 15.82
C ILE A 39 18.22 6.86 16.51
N ALA A 40 18.30 5.75 15.75
CA ALA A 40 18.32 4.41 16.32
C ALA A 40 19.49 4.21 17.30
N GLN A 41 20.68 4.69 16.95
CA GLN A 41 21.85 4.69 17.82
C GLN A 41 21.63 5.48 19.11
N LYS A 42 21.04 6.68 19.02
CA LYS A 42 20.71 7.50 20.21
C LYS A 42 19.69 6.83 21.14
N LEU A 43 18.83 5.96 20.59
CA LEU A 43 17.83 5.22 21.34
C LEU A 43 18.32 3.85 21.80
N GLY A 44 19.51 3.41 21.38
CA GLY A 44 20.08 2.11 21.74
C GLY A 44 19.34 0.92 21.12
N ILE A 45 18.69 1.13 19.95
CA ILE A 45 17.88 0.10 19.27
C ILE A 45 18.48 -0.35 17.92
N GLU A 46 19.72 0.07 17.61
CA GLU A 46 20.39 -0.20 16.34
C GLU A 46 20.59 -1.70 16.05
N LYS A 47 20.49 -2.56 17.07
CA LYS A 47 20.60 -4.01 16.92
C LYS A 47 19.32 -4.68 16.43
N SER A 48 18.18 -4.01 16.57
CA SER A 48 16.86 -4.54 16.22
C SER A 48 16.20 -3.80 15.06
N ILE A 49 16.86 -2.77 14.53
CA ILE A 49 16.36 -2.00 13.39
C ILE A 49 17.48 -1.69 12.40
N GLU A 50 17.23 -1.99 11.13
CA GLU A 50 18.11 -1.71 10.00
C GLU A 50 17.45 -0.68 9.10
N PHE A 51 18.24 0.24 8.53
CA PHE A 51 17.74 1.19 7.53
C PHE A 51 18.52 1.07 6.22
N ARG A 52 17.80 0.95 5.11
CA ARG A 52 18.35 0.81 3.76
C ARG A 52 17.93 1.98 2.89
N ALA A 53 18.84 2.43 2.03
CA ALA A 53 18.56 3.43 0.99
C ALA A 53 18.47 2.70 -0.36
N GLU A 54 17.30 2.16 -0.67
CA GLU A 54 17.05 1.31 -1.83
C GLU A 54 15.66 1.61 -2.40
N GLU A 55 15.46 1.38 -3.69
CA GLU A 55 14.13 1.37 -4.27
C GLU A 55 13.39 0.10 -3.86
N ILE A 56 12.13 0.24 -3.42
CA ILE A 56 11.37 -0.89 -2.90
C ILE A 56 11.13 -1.98 -3.97
N SER A 57 11.05 -1.59 -5.24
CA SER A 57 10.92 -2.49 -6.39
C SER A 57 12.13 -3.39 -6.62
N GLU A 58 13.31 -3.03 -6.08
CA GLU A 58 14.56 -3.77 -6.24
C GLU A 58 14.84 -4.71 -5.04
N ILE A 59 14.07 -4.58 -3.97
CA ILE A 59 14.29 -5.36 -2.76
C ILE A 59 13.74 -6.77 -2.90
N THR A 60 14.60 -7.75 -2.66
CA THR A 60 14.19 -9.15 -2.63
C THR A 60 13.15 -9.38 -1.54
N ALA A 61 12.06 -10.06 -1.89
CA ALA A 61 11.03 -10.44 -0.95
C ALA A 61 11.62 -11.32 0.17
N THR A 62 11.29 -10.97 1.40
CA THR A 62 11.77 -11.66 2.61
C THR A 62 10.59 -11.89 3.53
N GLN A 63 10.46 -13.09 4.10
CA GLN A 63 9.35 -13.42 4.99
C GLN A 63 9.16 -12.32 6.04
N THR A 64 7.95 -11.76 6.09
CA THR A 64 7.63 -10.59 6.88
C THR A 64 6.30 -10.81 7.59
N ASP A 65 6.19 -10.44 8.87
CA ASP A 65 4.92 -10.51 9.58
C ASP A 65 4.06 -9.27 9.33
N VAL A 66 4.67 -8.09 9.32
CA VAL A 66 3.97 -6.81 9.19
C VAL A 66 4.67 -5.92 8.17
N ALA A 67 3.92 -5.42 7.19
CA ALA A 67 4.36 -4.40 6.24
C ALA A 67 3.61 -3.08 6.51
N ILE A 68 4.37 -1.99 6.62
CA ILE A 68 3.83 -0.64 6.84
C ILE A 68 4.37 0.27 5.75
N ALA A 69 3.50 0.87 4.94
CA ALA A 69 3.88 1.87 3.96
C ALA A 69 3.06 3.14 4.15
N LEU A 70 3.73 4.17 4.65
CA LEU A 70 3.16 5.50 4.84
C LEU A 70 3.88 6.48 3.93
N HIS A 71 3.12 7.22 3.11
CA HIS A 71 3.67 8.22 2.19
C HIS A 71 4.57 7.68 1.06
N ALA A 72 4.39 6.42 0.66
CA ALA A 72 4.86 5.96 -0.64
C ALA A 72 3.97 6.60 -1.71
N CYS A 73 4.57 7.44 -2.57
CA CYS A 73 3.79 8.20 -3.55
C CYS A 73 3.50 7.36 -4.78
N ASP A 74 2.26 7.46 -5.29
CA ASP A 74 1.82 6.89 -6.56
C ASP A 74 2.11 5.39 -6.68
N THR A 75 2.81 4.96 -7.71
CA THR A 75 3.13 3.56 -7.98
C THR A 75 4.11 2.95 -6.98
N ALA A 76 4.88 3.75 -6.22
CA ALA A 76 5.67 3.23 -5.10
C ALA A 76 4.80 2.63 -3.98
N THR A 77 3.54 3.04 -3.87
CA THR A 77 2.55 2.36 -3.02
C THR A 77 2.27 0.94 -3.53
N ASP A 78 2.16 0.79 -4.85
CA ASP A 78 1.91 -0.51 -5.49
C ASP A 78 3.13 -1.42 -5.38
N ASP A 79 4.35 -0.87 -5.46
CA ASP A 79 5.59 -1.59 -5.20
C ASP A 79 5.64 -2.09 -3.75
N ALA A 80 5.25 -1.26 -2.78
CA ALA A 80 5.21 -1.62 -1.38
C ALA A 80 4.19 -2.74 -1.09
N ILE A 81 3.02 -2.67 -1.69
CA ILE A 81 1.99 -3.71 -1.55
C ILE A 81 2.46 -5.01 -2.21
N ALA A 82 3.03 -4.93 -3.41
CA ALA A 82 3.53 -6.09 -4.14
C ALA A 82 4.65 -6.79 -3.36
N TRP A 83 5.62 -6.02 -2.87
CA TRP A 83 6.69 -6.55 -2.02
C TRP A 83 6.12 -7.23 -0.76
N ALA A 84 5.15 -6.61 -0.10
CA ALA A 84 4.53 -7.17 1.11
C ALA A 84 3.81 -8.50 0.82
N VAL A 85 3.05 -8.59 -0.28
CA VAL A 85 2.38 -9.82 -0.72
C VAL A 85 3.40 -10.91 -1.04
N GLN A 86 4.45 -10.60 -1.80
CA GLN A 86 5.52 -11.52 -2.17
C GLN A 86 6.38 -11.96 -0.98
N SER A 87 6.47 -11.12 0.05
CA SER A 87 7.12 -11.40 1.34
C SER A 87 6.25 -12.18 2.32
N ASP A 88 5.08 -12.63 1.89
CA ASP A 88 4.10 -13.38 2.71
C ASP A 88 3.62 -12.61 3.96
N ALA A 89 3.54 -11.28 3.88
CA ALA A 89 3.16 -10.44 5.01
C ALA A 89 1.78 -10.80 5.55
N LYS A 90 1.68 -11.00 6.86
CA LYS A 90 0.41 -11.34 7.53
C LYS A 90 -0.48 -10.13 7.75
N LEU A 91 0.14 -8.98 7.98
CA LEU A 91 -0.54 -7.70 8.22
C LEU A 91 0.02 -6.61 7.31
N LEU A 92 -0.86 -5.84 6.70
CA LEU A 92 -0.52 -4.67 5.89
C LEU A 92 -1.21 -3.43 6.44
N PHE A 93 -0.44 -2.32 6.50
CA PHE A 93 -0.93 -0.98 6.82
C PHE A 93 -0.39 -0.01 5.77
N ILE A 94 -1.23 0.34 4.81
CA ILE A 94 -0.85 1.14 3.64
C ILE A 94 -1.64 2.44 3.66
N ALA A 95 -0.96 3.58 3.73
CA ALA A 95 -1.59 4.91 3.65
C ALA A 95 -1.14 5.60 2.36
N PRO A 96 -1.90 5.44 1.26
CA PRO A 96 -1.60 6.08 -0.01
C PRO A 96 -1.80 7.59 0.07
N CYS A 97 -1.03 8.35 -0.69
CA CYS A 97 -1.12 9.81 -0.70
C CYS A 97 -1.22 10.44 -2.09
N CYS A 98 -0.85 9.73 -3.15
CA CYS A 98 -0.88 10.19 -4.53
C CYS A 98 -1.36 9.06 -5.45
N HIS A 99 -2.05 9.41 -6.57
CA HIS A 99 -2.72 8.44 -7.44
C HIS A 99 -2.66 8.89 -8.91
N HIS A 100 -1.49 9.35 -9.38
CA HIS A 100 -1.35 9.92 -10.71
C HIS A 100 -1.37 8.87 -11.82
N ASP A 101 -0.89 7.66 -11.56
CA ASP A 101 -0.83 6.60 -12.57
C ASP A 101 -2.22 6.31 -13.15
N LEU A 102 -3.18 5.93 -12.33
CA LEU A 102 -4.52 5.62 -12.80
C LEU A 102 -5.23 6.86 -13.36
N GLN A 103 -5.00 8.04 -12.79
CA GLN A 103 -5.56 9.30 -13.29
C GLN A 103 -5.14 9.57 -14.73
N SER A 104 -3.90 9.26 -15.10
CA SER A 104 -3.39 9.43 -16.45
C SER A 104 -4.07 8.50 -17.47
N GLN A 105 -4.51 7.33 -17.01
CA GLN A 105 -5.18 6.33 -17.84
C GLN A 105 -6.66 6.68 -18.11
N LEU A 106 -7.30 7.50 -17.26
CA LEU A 106 -8.71 7.89 -17.40
C LEU A 106 -8.93 8.92 -18.52
N SER A 107 -8.78 8.50 -19.77
CA SER A 107 -8.99 9.31 -20.96
C SER A 107 -10.36 9.10 -21.61
N ASP A 108 -10.86 7.86 -21.59
CA ASP A 108 -12.16 7.46 -22.17
C ASP A 108 -13.11 7.08 -21.03
N ILE A 109 -13.83 8.09 -20.52
CA ILE A 109 -14.71 7.94 -19.37
C ILE A 109 -16.04 7.32 -19.80
N PRO A 110 -16.49 6.20 -19.19
CA PRO A 110 -17.78 5.61 -19.53
C PRO A 110 -18.94 6.49 -19.08
N GLU A 111 -20.01 6.53 -19.91
CA GLU A 111 -21.26 7.17 -19.50
C GLU A 111 -21.96 6.37 -18.39
N PRO A 112 -22.62 7.04 -17.43
CA PRO A 112 -22.83 8.50 -17.29
C PRO A 112 -21.79 9.24 -16.47
N TRP A 113 -20.60 8.68 -16.26
CA TRP A 113 -19.56 9.21 -15.38
C TRP A 113 -18.88 10.49 -15.89
N THR A 114 -19.04 10.82 -17.18
CA THR A 114 -18.57 12.09 -17.76
C THR A 114 -19.14 13.30 -17.02
N MET A 115 -20.36 13.22 -16.49
CA MET A 115 -20.96 14.26 -15.66
C MET A 115 -20.13 14.57 -14.41
N VAL A 116 -19.52 13.55 -13.77
CA VAL A 116 -18.69 13.70 -12.58
C VAL A 116 -17.29 14.18 -12.96
N THR A 117 -16.71 13.58 -13.98
CA THR A 117 -15.28 13.75 -14.32
C THR A 117 -14.98 14.97 -15.20
N LYS A 118 -16.01 15.69 -15.69
CA LYS A 118 -15.83 16.95 -16.44
C LYS A 118 -15.10 18.05 -15.65
N HIS A 119 -15.14 17.99 -14.33
CA HIS A 119 -14.43 18.92 -13.46
C HIS A 119 -13.15 18.27 -12.95
N GLY A 120 -11.99 18.93 -13.19
CA GLY A 120 -10.66 18.37 -12.87
C GLY A 120 -10.52 17.87 -11.43
N LEU A 121 -10.99 18.65 -10.45
CA LEU A 121 -10.96 18.25 -9.03
C LEU A 121 -11.78 16.97 -8.76
N MET A 122 -12.95 16.84 -9.41
CA MET A 122 -13.79 15.65 -9.23
C MET A 122 -13.19 14.44 -9.93
N LYS A 123 -12.58 14.64 -11.10
CA LYS A 123 -11.83 13.60 -11.80
C LYS A 123 -10.66 13.09 -10.96
N GLU A 124 -9.88 13.98 -10.35
CA GLU A 124 -8.79 13.62 -9.43
C GLU A 124 -9.31 12.77 -8.28
N ARG A 125 -10.34 13.22 -7.56
CA ARG A 125 -10.91 12.48 -6.43
C ARG A 125 -11.49 11.13 -6.81
N MET A 126 -12.11 11.05 -8.00
CA MET A 126 -12.60 9.78 -8.53
C MET A 126 -11.46 8.82 -8.84
N SER A 127 -10.35 9.33 -9.36
CA SER A 127 -9.14 8.54 -9.62
C SER A 127 -8.52 8.02 -8.33
N ASP A 128 -8.44 8.85 -7.29
CA ASP A 128 -7.96 8.45 -5.96
C ASP A 128 -8.82 7.30 -5.41
N LEU A 129 -10.15 7.49 -5.42
CA LEU A 129 -11.11 6.50 -4.94
C LEU A 129 -11.01 5.17 -5.72
N LEU A 130 -10.94 5.24 -7.04
CA LEU A 130 -10.87 4.07 -7.92
C LEU A 130 -9.55 3.31 -7.71
N THR A 131 -8.42 4.01 -7.59
CA THR A 131 -7.13 3.41 -7.35
C THR A 131 -7.12 2.62 -6.04
N ASP A 132 -7.57 3.23 -4.95
CA ASP A 132 -7.56 2.59 -3.64
C ASP A 132 -8.58 1.45 -3.53
N ALA A 133 -9.74 1.59 -4.19
CA ALA A 133 -10.71 0.51 -4.31
C ALA A 133 -10.14 -0.71 -5.07
N LEU A 134 -9.41 -0.47 -6.16
CA LEU A 134 -8.75 -1.53 -6.93
C LEU A 134 -7.60 -2.19 -6.15
N ARG A 135 -6.78 -1.41 -5.42
CA ARG A 135 -5.76 -1.94 -4.49
C ARG A 135 -6.38 -2.85 -3.44
N ALA A 136 -7.45 -2.39 -2.79
CA ALA A 136 -8.17 -3.16 -1.78
C ALA A 136 -8.77 -4.45 -2.37
N GLN A 137 -9.34 -4.37 -3.57
CA GLN A 137 -9.92 -5.55 -4.23
C GLN A 137 -8.85 -6.55 -4.66
N ILE A 138 -7.71 -6.10 -5.22
CA ILE A 138 -6.57 -6.97 -5.57
C ILE A 138 -6.08 -7.74 -4.33
N LEU A 139 -5.93 -7.07 -3.20
CA LEU A 139 -5.55 -7.73 -1.95
C LEU A 139 -6.57 -8.78 -1.52
N ARG A 140 -7.89 -8.52 -1.67
CA ARG A 140 -8.93 -9.52 -1.39
C ARG A 140 -8.81 -10.73 -2.31
N LEU A 141 -8.58 -10.51 -3.60
CA LEU A 141 -8.36 -11.60 -4.57
C LEU A 141 -7.13 -12.44 -4.21
N LEU A 142 -6.17 -11.88 -3.47
CA LEU A 142 -4.96 -12.56 -3.01
C LEU A 142 -5.08 -13.15 -1.58
N GLY A 143 -6.29 -13.25 -1.05
CA GLY A 143 -6.56 -13.92 0.22
C GLY A 143 -6.38 -13.05 1.46
N TYR A 144 -6.44 -11.73 1.32
CA TYR A 144 -6.48 -10.81 2.46
C TYR A 144 -7.92 -10.40 2.79
N ARG A 145 -8.25 -10.35 4.07
CA ARG A 145 -9.37 -9.55 4.55
C ARG A 145 -8.93 -8.11 4.60
N VAL A 146 -9.65 -7.22 3.92
CA VAL A 146 -9.27 -5.82 3.75
C VAL A 146 -10.33 -4.90 4.32
N ASP A 147 -9.89 -3.95 5.14
CA ASP A 147 -10.66 -2.81 5.61
C ASP A 147 -10.03 -1.53 5.07
N VAL A 148 -10.86 -0.58 4.66
CA VAL A 148 -10.45 0.76 4.30
C VAL A 148 -10.98 1.70 5.37
N ILE A 149 -10.09 2.38 6.08
CA ILE A 149 -10.42 3.16 7.27
C ILE A 149 -9.79 4.56 7.22
N GLU A 150 -10.40 5.52 7.88
CA GLU A 150 -9.74 6.77 8.24
C GLU A 150 -8.91 6.56 9.51
N PHE A 151 -7.62 6.96 9.48
CA PHE A 151 -6.70 6.76 10.61
C PHE A 151 -6.30 8.07 11.32
N ILE A 152 -6.60 9.21 10.71
CA ILE A 152 -6.39 10.56 11.26
C ILE A 152 -7.62 11.40 10.92
N GLY A 153 -8.04 12.30 11.80
CA GLY A 153 -9.15 13.21 11.55
C GLY A 153 -8.93 14.08 10.31
N GLY A 154 -9.99 14.30 9.54
CA GLY A 154 -9.96 15.06 8.29
C GLY A 154 -9.48 16.51 8.43
N GLU A 155 -9.47 17.06 9.65
CA GLU A 155 -8.93 18.39 9.97
C GLU A 155 -7.40 18.49 9.80
N HIS A 156 -6.69 17.35 9.76
CA HIS A 156 -5.25 17.32 9.60
C HIS A 156 -4.80 17.11 8.17
N THR A 157 -5.54 16.34 7.39
CA THR A 157 -5.28 16.06 5.98
C THR A 157 -6.51 15.43 5.32
N PRO A 158 -6.87 15.81 4.09
CA PRO A 158 -7.92 15.13 3.33
C PRO A 158 -7.50 13.75 2.82
N ARG A 159 -6.22 13.40 2.93
CA ARG A 159 -5.64 12.11 2.51
C ARG A 159 -5.29 11.31 3.77
N ASN A 160 -6.31 10.84 4.45
CA ASN A 160 -6.26 10.14 5.73
C ASN A 160 -6.72 8.68 5.66
N LEU A 161 -6.82 8.14 4.44
CA LEU A 161 -7.24 6.77 4.20
C LEU A 161 -6.09 5.80 4.48
N MET A 162 -6.41 4.67 5.09
CA MET A 162 -5.52 3.53 5.27
C MET A 162 -6.19 2.25 4.76
N ILE A 163 -5.49 1.53 3.93
CA ILE A 163 -5.83 0.15 3.53
C ILE A 163 -5.15 -0.78 4.54
N ARG A 164 -5.96 -1.47 5.33
CA ARG A 164 -5.52 -2.47 6.30
C ARG A 164 -5.82 -3.86 5.76
N GLY A 165 -4.81 -4.69 5.58
CA GLY A 165 -4.92 -6.06 5.13
C GLY A 165 -4.53 -7.06 6.21
N VAL A 166 -5.33 -8.11 6.39
CA VAL A 166 -5.01 -9.27 7.24
C VAL A 166 -5.02 -10.51 6.38
N LYS A 167 -3.91 -11.21 6.26
CA LYS A 167 -3.82 -12.42 5.46
C LYS A 167 -4.64 -13.53 6.09
N THR A 168 -5.62 -14.04 5.37
CA THR A 168 -6.49 -15.14 5.80
C THR A 168 -6.25 -16.41 5.00
N GLY A 169 -5.65 -16.28 3.82
CA GLY A 169 -5.49 -17.38 2.87
C GLY A 169 -6.81 -17.86 2.25
N ALA A 170 -7.90 -17.10 2.45
CA ALA A 170 -9.19 -17.45 1.85
C ALA A 170 -9.12 -17.33 0.33
N LYS A 171 -9.74 -18.28 -0.36
CA LYS A 171 -9.88 -18.20 -1.82
C LYS A 171 -10.80 -17.03 -2.19
N PRO A 172 -10.52 -16.35 -3.32
CA PRO A 172 -11.40 -15.27 -3.78
C PRO A 172 -12.78 -15.82 -4.14
N ASP A 173 -13.81 -15.04 -3.85
CA ASP A 173 -15.16 -15.32 -4.33
C ASP A 173 -15.22 -15.06 -5.85
N ALA A 174 -15.86 -15.95 -6.59
CA ALA A 174 -16.07 -15.80 -8.04
C ALA A 174 -16.77 -14.47 -8.39
N GLN A 175 -17.66 -13.99 -7.51
CA GLN A 175 -18.32 -12.70 -7.69
C GLN A 175 -17.35 -11.53 -7.53
N ASP A 176 -16.37 -11.63 -6.64
CA ASP A 176 -15.33 -10.61 -6.46
C ASP A 176 -14.37 -10.57 -7.65
N VAL A 177 -14.02 -11.72 -8.22
CA VAL A 177 -13.26 -11.80 -9.47
C VAL A 177 -14.02 -11.13 -10.61
N LYS A 178 -15.31 -11.45 -10.75
CA LYS A 178 -16.18 -10.86 -11.77
C LYS A 178 -16.26 -9.33 -11.65
N ARG A 179 -16.54 -8.82 -10.44
CA ARG A 179 -16.62 -7.37 -10.17
C ARG A 179 -15.33 -6.64 -10.49
N TYR A 180 -14.19 -7.23 -10.14
CA TYR A 180 -12.90 -6.67 -10.48
C TYR A 180 -12.71 -6.56 -12.00
N ASN A 181 -12.98 -7.65 -12.73
CA ASN A 181 -12.84 -7.67 -14.19
C ASN A 181 -13.78 -6.68 -14.87
N GLU A 182 -15.04 -6.59 -14.41
CA GLU A 182 -16.02 -5.61 -14.92
C GLU A 182 -15.55 -4.17 -14.66
N MET A 183 -14.98 -3.90 -13.50
CA MET A 183 -14.49 -2.56 -13.15
C MET A 183 -13.32 -2.12 -14.03
N ILE A 184 -12.29 -2.96 -14.19
CA ILE A 184 -11.15 -2.60 -15.05
C ILE A 184 -11.56 -2.50 -16.53
N ALA A 185 -12.50 -3.32 -16.99
CA ALA A 185 -13.01 -3.26 -18.35
C ALA A 185 -13.85 -2.00 -18.58
N MET A 186 -14.73 -1.63 -17.63
CA MET A 186 -15.55 -0.43 -17.70
C MET A 186 -14.71 0.84 -17.81
N TRP A 187 -13.70 0.96 -16.95
CA TRP A 187 -12.83 2.15 -16.90
C TRP A 187 -11.66 2.08 -17.88
N LYS A 188 -11.47 0.95 -18.57
CA LYS A 188 -10.36 0.70 -19.50
C LYS A 188 -9.00 1.01 -18.88
N VAL A 189 -8.81 0.59 -17.62
CA VAL A 189 -7.61 0.85 -16.83
C VAL A 189 -6.83 -0.44 -16.56
N LYS A 190 -5.54 -0.27 -16.33
CA LYS A 190 -4.58 -1.33 -16.00
C LYS A 190 -3.90 -0.95 -14.68
N PRO A 191 -4.40 -1.42 -13.53
CA PRO A 191 -3.81 -1.04 -12.24
C PRO A 191 -2.35 -1.48 -12.14
N ALA A 192 -1.46 -0.57 -11.76
CA ALA A 192 -0.04 -0.86 -11.60
C ALA A 192 0.22 -2.03 -10.63
N LEU A 193 -0.58 -2.14 -9.56
CA LEU A 193 -0.50 -3.27 -8.63
C LEU A 193 -0.81 -4.61 -9.30
N ALA A 194 -1.79 -4.65 -10.23
CA ALA A 194 -2.13 -5.88 -10.95
C ALA A 194 -0.99 -6.35 -11.86
N GLU A 195 -0.26 -5.42 -12.47
CA GLU A 195 0.92 -5.77 -13.28
C GLU A 195 2.03 -6.37 -12.43
N ARG A 196 2.29 -5.81 -11.25
CA ARG A 196 3.32 -6.30 -10.31
C ARG A 196 3.00 -7.67 -9.72
N LEU A 197 1.71 -7.98 -9.56
CA LEU A 197 1.21 -9.22 -8.94
C LEU A 197 0.48 -10.12 -9.94
N GLU A 198 0.80 -10.02 -11.23
CA GLU A 198 0.13 -10.77 -12.28
C GLU A 198 0.18 -12.29 -12.02
N LYS A 199 1.33 -12.82 -11.65
CA LYS A 199 1.52 -14.24 -11.38
C LYS A 199 0.71 -14.73 -10.19
N GLU A 200 0.67 -13.94 -9.13
CA GLU A 200 -0.08 -14.20 -7.90
C GLU A 200 -1.58 -14.16 -8.18
N LEU A 201 -2.05 -13.15 -8.92
CA LEU A 201 -3.45 -12.99 -9.31
C LEU A 201 -3.93 -14.16 -10.19
N VAL A 202 -3.19 -14.51 -11.23
CA VAL A 202 -3.53 -15.67 -12.10
C VAL A 202 -3.64 -16.93 -11.26
N ARG A 203 -2.66 -17.19 -10.40
CA ARG A 203 -2.66 -18.37 -9.53
C ARG A 203 -3.86 -18.41 -8.58
N SER A 204 -4.21 -17.26 -7.99
CA SER A 204 -5.31 -17.16 -7.02
C SER A 204 -6.69 -17.25 -7.68
N THR A 205 -6.87 -16.73 -8.88
CA THR A 205 -8.18 -16.68 -9.56
C THR A 205 -8.50 -17.90 -10.41
N THR A 206 -7.50 -18.75 -10.69
CA THR A 206 -7.67 -19.99 -11.48
C THR A 206 -7.66 -21.28 -10.63
N ALA A 207 -7.33 -21.19 -9.35
CA ALA A 207 -7.32 -22.31 -8.39
C ALA A 207 -8.63 -22.44 -7.64
#